data_0111407562dc2ff78ce3b892bb73fd8f
#
_entry.id   0111407562dc2ff78ce3b892bb73fd8f
#
_cell.length_a   1.000
_cell.length_b   1.000
_cell.length_c   1.000
_cell.angle_alpha   90.00
_cell.angle_beta   90.00
_cell.angle_gamma   90.00
#
_symmetry.space_group_name_H-M   'P 1'
#
loop_
_entity.id
_entity.type
_entity.pdbx_description
1 polymer ?
#
loop_
_entity_poly.entity_id
_entity_poly.type
_entity_poly.pdbx_seq_one_letter_code
_entity_poly.pdbx_strand_id
1 'polypeptide(L)'
;MLAQLFFSAAALAGDWQRVFTSATLSVDQRAYPGSALREIRGVARVEASLNALMALLKDAAFNRHWVYRSGGAKILEQNGYRQAYVYGVVDAPWPMQDRDTVVRFDYSQAPDTRVITITITNCPDFLPRDPRYVRVPDFGGHWQLRPLADGWVEVTYQVFGDPGGWIPVWVANYAAVTSVTRTLQALPDVVGRYRDATSVYVLEPGPILGYSAPHRASVAPVFANASRTPFTTDNFNSQDRLNADSQKP
;
A
#
# COMPACT_ATOMS: atom_id res chain seq x y z
N MET A 1 6.05 30.79 44.79
CA MET A 1 5.58 29.61 44.06
C MET A 1 5.13 30.07 42.69
N LEU A 2 6.01 29.91 41.67
CA LEU A 2 5.65 30.20 40.26
C LEU A 2 5.16 28.87 39.64
N ALA A 3 3.89 28.84 39.28
CA ALA A 3 3.32 27.73 38.50
C ALA A 3 3.74 27.91 37.04
N GLN A 4 4.60 27.01 36.55
CA GLN A 4 4.90 26.90 35.13
C GLN A 4 3.72 26.18 34.43
N LEU A 5 2.95 26.91 33.65
CA LEU A 5 1.97 26.40 32.72
C LEU A 5 2.72 25.80 31.53
N PHE A 6 2.81 24.46 31.48
CA PHE A 6 3.22 23.75 30.27
C PHE A 6 2.07 23.82 29.28
N PHE A 7 2.16 24.74 28.33
CA PHE A 7 1.35 24.69 27.11
C PHE A 7 1.86 23.56 26.24
N SER A 8 1.18 22.41 26.29
CA SER A 8 1.36 21.35 25.30
C SER A 8 0.74 21.84 24.00
N ALA A 9 1.56 22.38 23.10
CA ALA A 9 1.14 22.68 21.74
C ALA A 9 0.87 21.35 21.03
N ALA A 10 -0.38 20.88 21.06
CA ALA A 10 -0.83 19.86 20.13
C ALA A 10 -0.63 20.45 18.72
N ALA A 11 0.36 19.95 17.98
CA ALA A 11 0.55 20.31 16.60
C ALA A 11 -0.68 19.84 15.83
N LEU A 12 -1.59 20.76 15.52
CA LEU A 12 -2.76 20.48 14.70
C LEU A 12 -2.27 20.06 13.32
N ALA A 13 -2.64 18.85 12.88
CA ALA A 13 -2.46 18.44 11.50
C ALA A 13 -3.13 19.51 10.61
N GLY A 14 -2.38 20.07 9.66
CA GLY A 14 -2.90 21.09 8.76
C GLY A 14 -4.07 20.57 7.93
N ASP A 15 -4.85 21.51 7.37
CA ASP A 15 -5.96 21.17 6.47
C ASP A 15 -5.45 20.46 5.21
N TRP A 16 -6.27 19.55 4.67
CA TRP A 16 -5.99 18.87 3.42
C TRP A 16 -6.07 19.83 2.23
N GLN A 17 -5.03 19.86 1.42
CA GLN A 17 -4.93 20.65 0.20
C GLN A 17 -4.99 19.73 -1.02
N ARG A 18 -5.94 19.96 -1.94
CA ARG A 18 -6.06 19.22 -3.18
C ARG A 18 -4.89 19.53 -4.11
N VAL A 19 -4.19 18.49 -4.58
CA VAL A 19 -3.02 18.58 -5.48
C VAL A 19 -3.23 17.89 -6.81
N PHE A 20 -4.21 16.97 -6.89
CA PHE A 20 -4.60 16.31 -8.13
C PHE A 20 -6.08 15.95 -8.11
N THR A 21 -6.75 16.02 -9.26
CA THR A 21 -8.12 15.55 -9.45
C THR A 21 -8.38 15.07 -10.87
N SER A 22 -9.17 14.02 -11.00
CA SER A 22 -9.74 13.52 -12.25
C SER A 22 -11.18 13.07 -12.00
N ALA A 23 -11.84 12.45 -12.97
CA ALA A 23 -13.22 11.94 -12.80
C ALA A 23 -13.35 10.89 -11.68
N THR A 24 -12.33 10.05 -11.47
CA THR A 24 -12.38 8.91 -10.55
C THR A 24 -11.31 8.94 -9.46
N LEU A 25 -10.39 9.90 -9.47
CA LEU A 25 -9.29 9.98 -8.51
C LEU A 25 -9.08 11.40 -8.04
N SER A 26 -8.88 11.56 -6.74
CA SER A 26 -8.41 12.80 -6.13
C SER A 26 -7.22 12.51 -5.21
N VAL A 27 -6.25 13.45 -5.14
CA VAL A 27 -5.12 13.36 -4.23
C VAL A 27 -4.98 14.66 -3.47
N ASP A 28 -4.87 14.54 -2.17
CA ASP A 28 -4.69 15.63 -1.22
C ASP A 28 -3.36 15.46 -0.47
N GLN A 29 -2.81 16.55 0.00
CA GLN A 29 -1.67 16.56 0.91
C GLN A 29 -1.95 17.46 2.13
N ARG A 30 -1.28 17.18 3.24
CA ARG A 30 -1.28 18.06 4.41
C ARG A 30 0.08 18.06 5.12
N ALA A 31 0.29 19.04 6.00
CA ALA A 31 1.43 19.04 6.89
C ALA A 31 1.37 17.82 7.82
N TYR A 32 2.48 17.13 8.00
CA TYR A 32 2.61 16.07 8.99
C TYR A 32 3.24 16.62 10.26
N PRO A 33 2.66 16.40 11.46
CA PRO A 33 3.17 16.97 12.69
C PRO A 33 4.64 16.59 12.94
N GLY A 34 5.48 17.60 13.21
CA GLY A 34 6.89 17.38 13.50
C GLY A 34 7.79 17.11 12.28
N SER A 35 7.28 17.18 11.05
CA SER A 35 8.05 16.94 9.83
C SER A 35 7.83 18.04 8.79
N ALA A 36 8.85 18.32 7.98
CA ALA A 36 8.72 19.14 6.77
C ALA A 36 8.12 18.33 5.59
N LEU A 37 8.07 17.02 5.71
CA LEU A 37 7.43 16.12 4.75
C LEU A 37 5.91 16.16 4.89
N ARG A 38 5.22 15.79 3.84
CA ARG A 38 3.76 15.82 3.77
C ARG A 38 3.17 14.43 3.92
N GLU A 39 2.00 14.37 4.58
CA GLU A 39 1.11 13.21 4.50
C GLU A 39 0.25 13.35 3.24
N ILE A 40 0.11 12.26 2.50
CA ILE A 40 -0.61 12.21 1.23
C ILE A 40 -1.81 11.28 1.37
N ARG A 41 -2.95 11.71 0.83
CA ARG A 41 -4.17 10.90 0.76
C ARG A 41 -4.70 10.89 -0.66
N GLY A 42 -4.76 9.72 -1.27
CA GLY A 42 -5.45 9.50 -2.53
C GLY A 42 -6.79 8.81 -2.29
N VAL A 43 -7.83 9.20 -3.03
CA VAL A 43 -9.15 8.57 -3.02
C VAL A 43 -9.55 8.27 -4.46
N ALA A 44 -9.68 6.98 -4.78
CA ALA A 44 -10.07 6.50 -6.10
C ALA A 44 -11.40 5.73 -6.04
N ARG A 45 -12.17 5.78 -7.12
CA ARG A 45 -13.33 4.90 -7.34
C ARG A 45 -12.95 3.84 -8.35
N VAL A 46 -13.12 2.58 -7.97
CA VAL A 46 -12.74 1.41 -8.76
C VAL A 46 -13.94 0.47 -8.84
N GLU A 47 -14.28 0.03 -10.05
CA GLU A 47 -15.29 -1.00 -10.26
C GLU A 47 -14.66 -2.37 -10.01
N ALA A 48 -14.94 -2.93 -8.82
CA ALA A 48 -14.37 -4.21 -8.37
C ALA A 48 -15.10 -4.73 -7.13
N SER A 49 -14.99 -6.05 -6.86
CA SER A 49 -15.37 -6.61 -5.56
C SER A 49 -14.31 -6.33 -4.49
N LEU A 50 -14.70 -6.37 -3.22
CA LEU A 50 -13.75 -6.30 -2.10
C LEU A 50 -12.75 -7.46 -2.14
N ASN A 51 -13.19 -8.65 -2.54
CA ASN A 51 -12.32 -9.82 -2.71
C ASN A 51 -11.25 -9.60 -3.77
N ALA A 52 -11.62 -9.02 -4.93
CA ALA A 52 -10.66 -8.72 -6.00
C ALA A 52 -9.59 -7.72 -5.54
N LEU A 53 -10.00 -6.63 -4.88
CA LEU A 53 -9.06 -5.65 -4.35
C LEU A 53 -8.17 -6.23 -3.25
N MET A 54 -8.72 -7.03 -2.34
CA MET A 54 -7.93 -7.68 -1.30
C MET A 54 -6.94 -8.70 -1.86
N ALA A 55 -7.32 -9.46 -2.90
CA ALA A 55 -6.42 -10.38 -3.58
C ALA A 55 -5.26 -9.63 -4.25
N LEU A 56 -5.55 -8.52 -4.96
CA LEU A 56 -4.53 -7.66 -5.55
C LEU A 56 -3.58 -7.07 -4.51
N LEU A 57 -4.11 -6.49 -3.42
CA LEU A 57 -3.30 -5.84 -2.39
C LEU A 57 -2.44 -6.84 -1.59
N LYS A 58 -2.84 -8.10 -1.51
CA LYS A 58 -2.08 -9.16 -0.84
C LYS A 58 -1.10 -9.89 -1.75
N ASP A 59 -1.17 -9.71 -3.07
CA ASP A 59 -0.23 -10.33 -4.01
C ASP A 59 1.08 -9.52 -4.07
N ALA A 60 1.98 -9.84 -3.13
CA ALA A 60 3.30 -9.22 -3.08
C ALA A 60 4.13 -9.49 -4.34
N ALA A 61 3.97 -10.66 -4.97
CA ALA A 61 4.73 -11.02 -6.19
C ALA A 61 4.32 -10.16 -7.39
N PHE A 62 3.04 -9.78 -7.47
CA PHE A 62 2.52 -8.92 -8.54
C PHE A 62 2.72 -7.42 -8.27
N ASN A 63 3.14 -7.02 -7.07
CA ASN A 63 3.26 -5.63 -6.62
C ASN A 63 4.06 -4.75 -7.59
N ARG A 64 5.18 -5.24 -8.14
CA ARG A 64 6.04 -4.51 -9.08
C ARG A 64 5.35 -4.07 -10.39
N HIS A 65 4.22 -4.67 -10.74
CA HIS A 65 3.54 -4.41 -12.01
C HIS A 65 2.53 -3.25 -11.94
N TRP A 66 2.20 -2.78 -10.73
CA TRP A 66 1.19 -1.74 -10.58
C TRP A 66 1.54 -0.67 -9.52
N VAL A 67 2.32 -1.00 -8.51
CA VAL A 67 2.79 -0.01 -7.55
C VAL A 67 3.92 0.81 -8.16
N TYR A 68 3.72 2.11 -8.22
CA TYR A 68 4.67 3.02 -8.86
C TYR A 68 6.09 2.90 -8.27
N ARG A 69 7.08 2.69 -9.13
CA ARG A 69 8.48 2.48 -8.79
C ARG A 69 8.74 1.36 -7.78
N SER A 70 7.89 0.34 -7.78
CA SER A 70 8.18 -0.85 -6.98
C SER A 70 9.23 -1.70 -7.67
N GLY A 71 10.38 -1.89 -7.03
CA GLY A 71 11.40 -2.89 -7.39
C GLY A 71 10.96 -4.32 -7.05
N GLY A 72 9.83 -4.47 -6.35
CA GLY A 72 9.23 -5.74 -5.94
C GLY A 72 8.92 -5.78 -4.45
N ALA A 73 8.13 -6.78 -4.06
CA ALA A 73 7.80 -7.02 -2.66
C ALA A 73 7.76 -8.52 -2.35
N LYS A 74 7.96 -8.87 -1.08
CA LYS A 74 7.96 -10.25 -0.59
C LYS A 74 7.35 -10.32 0.79
N ILE A 75 6.48 -11.32 1.01
CA ILE A 75 5.98 -11.64 2.35
C ILE A 75 7.10 -12.33 3.11
N LEU A 76 7.45 -11.78 4.27
CA LEU A 76 8.45 -12.33 5.19
C LEU A 76 7.81 -13.28 6.19
N GLU A 77 6.67 -12.86 6.73
CA GLU A 77 5.93 -13.60 7.74
C GLU A 77 4.43 -13.31 7.58
N GLN A 78 3.60 -14.31 7.78
CA GLN A 78 2.16 -14.16 7.76
C GLN A 78 1.56 -14.81 9.00
N ASN A 79 0.86 -14.00 9.82
CA ASN A 79 0.21 -14.43 11.04
C ASN A 79 -1.30 -14.56 10.80
N GLY A 80 -1.71 -15.72 10.29
CA GLY A 80 -3.08 -15.98 9.87
C GLY A 80 -3.50 -15.06 8.71
N TYR A 81 -4.79 -14.75 8.65
CA TYR A 81 -5.32 -13.87 7.62
C TYR A 81 -5.13 -12.37 7.93
N ARG A 82 -5.01 -12.02 9.20
CA ARG A 82 -5.13 -10.64 9.69
C ARG A 82 -3.83 -9.87 9.75
N GLN A 83 -2.69 -10.50 9.56
CA GLN A 83 -1.41 -9.81 9.68
C GLN A 83 -0.36 -10.39 8.73
N ALA A 84 0.46 -9.52 8.13
CA ALA A 84 1.62 -9.93 7.35
C ALA A 84 2.76 -8.91 7.51
N TYR A 85 4.00 -9.42 7.56
CA TYR A 85 5.21 -8.61 7.41
C TYR A 85 5.69 -8.71 5.97
N VAL A 86 5.92 -7.57 5.36
CA VAL A 86 6.28 -7.49 3.94
C VAL A 86 7.54 -6.66 3.78
N TYR A 87 8.52 -7.22 3.09
CA TYR A 87 9.68 -6.50 2.58
C TYR A 87 9.34 -5.94 1.20
N GLY A 88 9.70 -4.69 0.96
CA GLY A 88 9.53 -4.04 -0.33
C GLY A 88 10.74 -3.22 -0.72
N VAL A 89 10.97 -3.10 -2.03
CA VAL A 89 11.99 -2.24 -2.62
C VAL A 89 11.30 -1.14 -3.45
N VAL A 90 11.83 0.07 -3.35
CA VAL A 90 11.42 1.22 -4.16
C VAL A 90 12.59 1.69 -4.98
N ASP A 91 12.43 1.65 -6.30
CA ASP A 91 13.43 2.11 -7.25
C ASP A 91 13.55 3.63 -7.22
N ALA A 92 14.75 4.13 -6.96
CA ALA A 92 15.03 5.55 -6.98
C ALA A 92 15.65 5.97 -8.31
N PRO A 93 15.42 7.23 -8.77
CA PRO A 93 16.11 7.72 -9.96
C PRO A 93 17.59 7.94 -9.66
N TRP A 94 18.44 7.56 -10.61
CA TRP A 94 19.87 7.87 -10.52
C TRP A 94 20.10 9.38 -10.31
N PRO A 95 21.04 9.81 -9.44
CA PRO A 95 22.08 9.03 -8.75
C PRO A 95 21.68 8.55 -7.35
N MET A 96 20.42 8.55 -6.98
CA MET A 96 19.98 8.12 -5.66
C MET A 96 19.98 6.60 -5.54
N GLN A 97 20.37 6.12 -4.37
CA GLN A 97 20.30 4.72 -4.00
C GLN A 97 18.83 4.28 -3.84
N ASP A 98 18.48 3.05 -4.21
CA ASP A 98 17.15 2.49 -3.98
C ASP A 98 16.83 2.41 -2.48
N ARG A 99 15.56 2.36 -2.15
CA ARG A 99 15.07 2.25 -0.78
C ARG A 99 14.51 0.87 -0.53
N ASP A 100 14.69 0.38 0.69
CA ASP A 100 13.97 -0.79 1.16
C ASP A 100 13.10 -0.47 2.36
N THR A 101 12.01 -1.24 2.50
CA THR A 101 11.07 -1.11 3.61
C THR A 101 10.78 -2.49 4.21
N VAL A 102 10.53 -2.54 5.50
CA VAL A 102 9.79 -3.63 6.12
C VAL A 102 8.58 -3.02 6.78
N VAL A 103 7.41 -3.47 6.39
CA VAL A 103 6.14 -3.00 6.95
C VAL A 103 5.31 -4.16 7.45
N ARG A 104 4.55 -3.92 8.51
CA ARG A 104 3.49 -4.80 8.96
C ARG A 104 2.16 -4.29 8.43
N PHE A 105 1.41 -5.17 7.81
CA PHE A 105 0.01 -4.95 7.44
C PHE A 105 -0.90 -5.63 8.45
N ASP A 106 -1.82 -4.87 9.03
CA ASP A 106 -2.89 -5.39 9.89
C ASP A 106 -4.23 -5.21 9.16
N TYR A 107 -4.95 -6.31 8.91
CA TYR A 107 -6.18 -6.33 8.13
C TYR A 107 -7.40 -6.45 9.04
N SER A 108 -8.37 -5.56 8.86
CA SER A 108 -9.64 -5.59 9.57
C SER A 108 -10.81 -5.28 8.64
N GLN A 109 -11.99 -5.79 8.95
CA GLN A 109 -13.22 -5.46 8.24
C GLN A 109 -14.33 -5.20 9.25
N ALA A 110 -15.02 -4.08 9.08
CA ALA A 110 -16.20 -3.73 9.86
C ALA A 110 -17.39 -4.58 9.39
N PRO A 111 -18.06 -5.34 10.29
CA PRO A 111 -19.10 -6.28 9.89
C PRO A 111 -20.36 -5.58 9.34
N ASP A 112 -20.67 -4.37 9.79
CA ASP A 112 -21.88 -3.64 9.41
C ASP A 112 -21.73 -2.90 8.08
N THR A 113 -20.63 -2.15 7.94
CA THR A 113 -20.38 -1.30 6.76
C THR A 113 -19.61 -2.04 5.66
N ARG A 114 -19.06 -3.23 5.96
CA ARG A 114 -18.15 -3.99 5.09
C ARG A 114 -16.86 -3.25 4.74
N VAL A 115 -16.60 -2.09 5.31
CA VAL A 115 -15.37 -1.34 5.11
C VAL A 115 -14.17 -2.17 5.59
N ILE A 116 -13.19 -2.35 4.70
CA ILE A 116 -11.92 -2.98 5.03
C ILE A 116 -10.92 -1.88 5.31
N THR A 117 -10.16 -2.05 6.40
CA THR A 117 -9.01 -1.19 6.72
C THR A 117 -7.75 -2.06 6.79
N ILE A 118 -6.70 -1.63 6.10
CA ILE A 118 -5.38 -2.24 6.12
C ILE A 118 -4.42 -1.21 6.71
N THR A 119 -4.06 -1.37 7.96
CA THR A 119 -3.11 -0.48 8.64
C THR A 119 -1.69 -0.85 8.24
N ILE A 120 -0.86 0.16 7.96
CA ILE A 120 0.54 0.03 7.58
C ILE A 120 1.39 0.56 8.73
N THR A 121 2.23 -0.29 9.29
CA THR A 121 3.16 0.07 10.36
C THR A 121 4.59 -0.21 9.92
N ASN A 122 5.48 0.78 10.02
CA ASN A 122 6.89 0.59 9.72
C ASN A 122 7.56 -0.33 10.75
N CYS A 123 8.40 -1.25 10.28
CA CYS A 123 9.15 -2.18 11.10
C CYS A 123 10.63 -2.22 10.61
N PRO A 124 11.36 -1.08 10.65
CA PRO A 124 12.67 -0.96 10.00
C PRO A 124 13.74 -1.89 10.58
N ASP A 125 13.57 -2.33 11.83
CA ASP A 125 14.51 -3.19 12.52
C ASP A 125 14.12 -4.68 12.49
N PHE A 126 13.05 -5.05 11.77
CA PHE A 126 12.60 -6.43 11.63
C PHE A 126 13.62 -7.30 10.88
N LEU A 127 14.37 -6.70 9.95
CA LEU A 127 15.49 -7.34 9.23
C LEU A 127 16.76 -6.51 9.38
N PRO A 128 17.95 -7.14 9.36
CA PRO A 128 19.20 -6.43 9.21
C PRO A 128 19.19 -5.49 7.99
N ARG A 129 19.89 -4.37 8.09
CA ARG A 129 20.02 -3.41 6.99
C ARG A 129 20.93 -3.98 5.90
N ASP A 130 20.52 -3.82 4.64
CA ASP A 130 21.32 -4.15 3.48
C ASP A 130 22.02 -2.87 2.96
N PRO A 131 23.36 -2.82 2.86
CA PRO A 131 24.08 -1.62 2.43
C PRO A 131 23.79 -1.18 0.98
N ARG A 132 23.13 -2.04 0.20
CA ARG A 132 22.71 -1.71 -1.17
C ARG A 132 21.52 -0.75 -1.20
N TYR A 133 20.80 -0.62 -0.11
CA TYR A 133 19.55 0.17 0.01
C TYR A 133 19.63 1.17 1.16
N VAL A 134 18.89 2.25 1.03
CA VAL A 134 18.58 3.11 2.16
C VAL A 134 17.32 2.55 2.83
N ARG A 135 17.45 2.03 4.05
CA ARG A 135 16.29 1.60 4.85
C ARG A 135 15.45 2.80 5.21
N VAL A 136 14.18 2.79 4.77
CA VAL A 136 13.18 3.81 5.11
C VAL A 136 13.00 3.86 6.63
N PRO A 137 13.32 5.01 7.28
CA PRO A 137 13.30 5.09 8.74
C PRO A 137 11.90 5.23 9.31
N ASP A 138 10.98 5.86 8.58
CA ASP A 138 9.59 6.06 8.99
C ASP A 138 8.64 5.98 7.81
N PHE A 139 7.62 5.13 7.93
CA PHE A 139 6.58 4.94 6.93
C PHE A 139 5.32 4.37 7.57
N GLY A 140 4.18 4.97 7.32
CA GLY A 140 2.93 4.48 7.88
C GLY A 140 1.70 5.04 7.20
N GLY A 141 0.55 4.52 7.59
CA GLY A 141 -0.72 4.94 7.04
C GLY A 141 -1.73 3.79 6.92
N HIS A 142 -2.57 3.87 5.93
CA HIS A 142 -3.58 2.82 5.72
C HIS A 142 -4.13 2.81 4.29
N TRP A 143 -4.64 1.66 3.89
CA TRP A 143 -5.65 1.51 2.85
C TRP A 143 -7.01 1.37 3.50
N GLN A 144 -8.03 1.96 2.87
CA GLN A 144 -9.41 1.73 3.23
C GLN A 144 -10.20 1.42 1.96
N LEU A 145 -10.98 0.33 2.01
CA LEU A 145 -11.85 -0.11 0.92
C LEU A 145 -13.28 0.03 1.41
N ARG A 146 -14.00 1.01 0.88
CA ARG A 146 -15.41 1.27 1.23
C ARG A 146 -16.30 0.87 0.06
N PRO A 147 -17.11 -0.18 0.19
CA PRO A 147 -18.03 -0.55 -0.87
C PRO A 147 -19.08 0.55 -1.09
N LEU A 148 -19.34 0.82 -2.35
CA LEU A 148 -20.39 1.73 -2.82
C LEU A 148 -21.50 0.93 -3.49
N ALA A 149 -22.50 1.62 -4.04
CA ALA A 149 -23.52 0.98 -4.86
C ALA A 149 -22.93 0.50 -6.21
N ASP A 150 -23.67 -0.41 -6.86
CA ASP A 150 -23.45 -0.83 -8.26
C ASP A 150 -22.05 -1.40 -8.56
N GLY A 151 -21.46 -2.12 -7.59
CA GLY A 151 -20.17 -2.80 -7.78
C GLY A 151 -18.94 -1.89 -7.72
N TRP A 152 -19.11 -0.64 -7.29
CA TRP A 152 -17.99 0.28 -7.07
C TRP A 152 -17.43 0.19 -5.66
N VAL A 153 -16.14 0.41 -5.54
CA VAL A 153 -15.46 0.56 -4.25
C VAL A 153 -14.71 1.90 -4.24
N GLU A 154 -14.88 2.66 -3.18
CA GLU A 154 -14.00 3.80 -2.90
C GLU A 154 -12.76 3.28 -2.18
N VAL A 155 -11.61 3.48 -2.81
CA VAL A 155 -10.30 3.08 -2.32
C VAL A 155 -9.58 4.33 -1.82
N THR A 156 -9.35 4.41 -0.53
CA THR A 156 -8.49 5.44 0.07
C THR A 156 -7.11 4.84 0.35
N TYR A 157 -6.07 5.55 -0.07
CA TYR A 157 -4.68 5.26 0.29
C TYR A 157 -4.08 6.50 0.93
N GLN A 158 -3.85 6.45 2.25
CA GLN A 158 -3.29 7.54 3.02
C GLN A 158 -1.99 7.10 3.64
N VAL A 159 -0.91 7.86 3.39
CA VAL A 159 0.43 7.52 3.85
C VAL A 159 1.24 8.76 4.18
N PHE A 160 2.14 8.57 5.14
CA PHE A 160 3.30 9.40 5.41
C PHE A 160 4.55 8.53 5.25
N GLY A 161 5.65 9.11 4.75
CA GLY A 161 6.91 8.40 4.66
C GLY A 161 8.10 9.36 4.61
N ASP A 162 9.11 9.04 5.41
CA ASP A 162 10.44 9.61 5.31
C ASP A 162 11.30 8.67 4.45
N PRO A 163 11.71 9.08 3.24
CA PRO A 163 12.50 8.22 2.37
C PRO A 163 13.92 7.93 2.89
N GLY A 164 14.34 8.61 3.94
CA GLY A 164 15.70 8.53 4.46
C GLY A 164 16.76 9.08 3.52
N GLY A 165 17.99 9.18 4.00
CA GLY A 165 19.12 9.72 3.25
C GLY A 165 18.97 11.24 3.01
N TRP A 166 19.82 11.76 2.10
CA TRP A 166 19.76 13.17 1.75
C TRP A 166 18.90 13.38 0.50
N ILE A 167 17.68 13.85 0.69
CA ILE A 167 16.76 14.23 -0.38
C ILE A 167 16.17 15.60 -0.04
N PRO A 168 16.20 16.58 -0.96
CA PRO A 168 15.51 17.83 -0.75
C PRO A 168 14.01 17.61 -0.46
N VAL A 169 13.47 18.28 0.55
CA VAL A 169 12.08 18.11 1.02
C VAL A 169 11.06 18.24 -0.10
N TRP A 170 11.26 19.20 -1.01
CA TRP A 170 10.34 19.39 -2.14
C TRP A 170 10.35 18.19 -3.12
N VAL A 171 11.52 17.53 -3.32
CA VAL A 171 11.64 16.33 -4.16
C VAL A 171 10.91 15.18 -3.49
N ALA A 172 11.12 14.98 -2.18
CA ALA A 172 10.45 13.92 -1.42
C ALA A 172 8.92 14.09 -1.45
N ASN A 173 8.42 15.32 -1.21
CA ASN A 173 6.99 15.63 -1.27
C ASN A 173 6.40 15.41 -2.67
N TYR A 174 7.09 15.85 -3.72
CA TYR A 174 6.67 15.60 -5.11
C TYR A 174 6.62 14.10 -5.44
N ALA A 175 7.64 13.35 -5.03
CA ALA A 175 7.71 11.91 -5.24
C ALA A 175 6.57 11.17 -4.50
N ALA A 176 6.24 11.59 -3.28
CA ALA A 176 5.13 11.01 -2.51
C ALA A 176 3.77 11.22 -3.18
N VAL A 177 3.47 12.46 -3.64
CA VAL A 177 2.24 12.77 -4.40
C VAL A 177 2.19 11.94 -5.69
N THR A 178 3.30 11.89 -6.43
CA THR A 178 3.39 11.12 -7.68
C THR A 178 3.17 9.64 -7.45
N SER A 179 3.78 9.08 -6.38
CA SER A 179 3.66 7.66 -6.04
C SER A 179 2.21 7.28 -5.73
N VAL A 180 1.53 8.01 -4.85
CA VAL A 180 0.12 7.76 -4.54
C VAL A 180 -0.76 7.90 -5.77
N THR A 181 -0.56 8.97 -6.57
CA THR A 181 -1.34 9.24 -7.78
C THR A 181 -1.20 8.09 -8.79
N ARG A 182 0.03 7.71 -9.14
CA ARG A 182 0.29 6.68 -10.15
C ARG A 182 -0.14 5.30 -9.70
N THR A 183 0.08 4.96 -8.43
CA THR A 183 -0.37 3.70 -7.85
C THR A 183 -1.89 3.56 -7.91
N LEU A 184 -2.64 4.60 -7.54
CA LEU A 184 -4.10 4.56 -7.61
C LEU A 184 -4.64 4.60 -9.05
N GLN A 185 -3.97 5.28 -9.96
CA GLN A 185 -4.32 5.28 -11.39
C GLN A 185 -4.21 3.90 -12.04
N ALA A 186 -3.28 3.06 -11.54
CA ALA A 186 -3.07 1.72 -12.09
C ALA A 186 -4.15 0.70 -11.64
N LEU A 187 -4.88 0.95 -10.53
CA LEU A 187 -5.83 -0.01 -9.97
C LEU A 187 -6.88 -0.52 -10.98
N PRO A 188 -7.59 0.34 -11.74
CA PRO A 188 -8.59 -0.14 -12.69
C PRO A 188 -8.04 -1.09 -13.75
N ASP A 189 -6.79 -0.88 -14.17
CA ASP A 189 -6.17 -1.67 -15.24
C ASP A 189 -5.77 -3.08 -14.77
N VAL A 190 -5.48 -3.26 -13.48
CA VAL A 190 -4.92 -4.51 -12.95
C VAL A 190 -5.91 -5.32 -12.11
N VAL A 191 -6.92 -4.69 -11.49
CA VAL A 191 -7.85 -5.37 -10.58
C VAL A 191 -8.65 -6.47 -11.27
N GLY A 192 -8.92 -6.32 -12.57
CA GLY A 192 -9.63 -7.31 -13.38
C GLY A 192 -8.97 -8.70 -13.41
N ARG A 193 -7.65 -8.78 -13.14
CA ARG A 193 -6.93 -10.05 -12.96
C ARG A 193 -7.50 -10.91 -11.82
N TYR A 194 -8.10 -10.27 -10.83
CA TYR A 194 -8.60 -10.90 -9.60
C TYR A 194 -10.13 -10.93 -9.52
N ARG A 195 -10.84 -10.72 -10.65
CA ARG A 195 -12.32 -10.62 -10.69
C ARG A 195 -13.04 -11.80 -10.06
N ASP A 196 -12.45 -13.00 -10.18
CA ASP A 196 -13.02 -14.24 -9.67
C ASP A 196 -12.46 -14.63 -8.28
N ALA A 197 -11.67 -13.76 -7.65
CA ALA A 197 -11.12 -14.01 -6.33
C ALA A 197 -12.23 -14.10 -5.29
N THR A 198 -12.13 -15.08 -4.40
CA THR A 198 -13.04 -15.28 -3.27
C THR A 198 -12.24 -15.58 -2.01
N SER A 199 -12.75 -15.16 -0.86
CA SER A 199 -12.15 -15.46 0.43
C SER A 199 -13.23 -15.59 1.48
N VAL A 200 -13.13 -16.59 2.34
CA VAL A 200 -14.02 -16.76 3.50
C VAL A 200 -13.81 -15.67 4.56
N TYR A 201 -12.72 -14.91 4.45
CA TYR A 201 -12.36 -13.83 5.39
C TYR A 201 -12.81 -12.45 4.93
N VAL A 202 -13.32 -12.31 3.70
CA VAL A 202 -13.80 -11.04 3.15
C VAL A 202 -15.30 -11.13 2.95
N LEU A 203 -16.02 -10.29 3.68
CA LEU A 203 -17.47 -10.18 3.59
C LEU A 203 -17.81 -9.15 2.51
N GLU A 204 -18.36 -9.61 1.40
CA GLU A 204 -18.93 -8.72 0.39
C GLU A 204 -20.22 -8.05 0.89
N PRO A 205 -20.58 -6.87 0.39
CA PRO A 205 -21.91 -6.33 0.57
C PRO A 205 -22.94 -7.39 0.15
N GLY A 206 -24.02 -7.53 0.91
CA GLY A 206 -25.13 -8.40 0.53
C GLY A 206 -25.67 -8.04 -0.86
N PRO A 207 -26.34 -8.95 -1.57
CA PRO A 207 -26.94 -8.64 -2.85
C PRO A 207 -27.90 -7.45 -2.65
N ILE A 208 -27.70 -6.40 -3.42
CA ILE A 208 -28.74 -5.38 -3.62
C ILE A 208 -29.88 -6.15 -4.28
N LEU A 209 -31.05 -6.17 -3.67
CA LEU A 209 -32.23 -6.82 -4.23
C LEU A 209 -32.43 -6.34 -5.67
N GLY A 210 -32.08 -7.19 -6.66
CA GLY A 210 -32.13 -6.87 -8.09
C GLY A 210 -30.86 -7.15 -8.89
N TYR A 211 -29.72 -7.46 -8.26
CA TYR A 211 -28.48 -7.82 -8.96
C TYR A 211 -28.30 -9.34 -9.06
N SER A 212 -28.40 -9.87 -10.26
CA SER A 212 -28.07 -11.28 -10.56
C SER A 212 -26.57 -11.39 -10.79
N ALA A 213 -25.85 -11.92 -9.81
CA ALA A 213 -24.43 -12.23 -9.98
C ALA A 213 -24.20 -13.30 -11.07
N PRO A 214 -23.17 -13.17 -11.92
CA PRO A 214 -22.81 -14.24 -12.85
C PRO A 214 -22.35 -15.49 -12.08
N HIS A 215 -22.67 -16.66 -12.63
CA HIS A 215 -22.49 -17.99 -12.05
C HIS A 215 -21.08 -18.23 -11.49
N ARG A 216 -21.03 -18.75 -10.25
CA ARG A 216 -19.82 -19.20 -9.55
C ARG A 216 -19.13 -20.34 -10.30
N ALA A 217 -17.88 -20.14 -10.71
CA ALA A 217 -16.90 -21.19 -10.87
C ALA A 217 -16.01 -21.24 -9.61
N SER A 218 -15.95 -22.42 -8.98
CA SER A 218 -15.14 -22.68 -7.78
C SER A 218 -13.66 -22.65 -8.16
N VAL A 219 -12.91 -21.70 -7.65
CA VAL A 219 -11.44 -21.68 -7.74
C VAL A 219 -10.86 -21.92 -6.35
N ALA A 220 -9.96 -22.89 -6.25
CA ALA A 220 -9.27 -23.27 -5.02
C ALA A 220 -8.49 -22.09 -4.41
N PRO A 221 -8.28 -22.07 -3.07
CA PRO A 221 -7.63 -20.94 -2.39
C PRO A 221 -6.17 -20.79 -2.86
N VAL A 222 -5.81 -19.60 -3.31
CA VAL A 222 -4.46 -19.21 -3.76
C VAL A 222 -3.42 -19.21 -2.62
N PHE A 223 -3.80 -19.58 -1.42
CA PHE A 223 -2.94 -19.53 -0.23
C PHE A 223 -2.59 -20.93 0.28
N ALA A 224 -1.77 -21.67 -0.48
CA ALA A 224 -1.13 -22.89 0.03
C ALA A 224 0.40 -22.64 0.09
N ASN A 225 0.94 -22.80 1.32
CA ASN A 225 2.35 -23.01 1.66
C ASN A 225 3.37 -21.88 1.37
N ALA A 226 3.51 -20.95 2.33
CA ALA A 226 4.81 -20.35 2.59
C ALA A 226 5.63 -21.30 3.48
N SER A 227 6.49 -22.13 2.89
CA SER A 227 7.49 -22.90 3.62
C SER A 227 8.49 -21.96 4.27
N ARG A 228 8.76 -22.19 5.56
CA ARG A 228 9.75 -21.47 6.37
C ARG A 228 11.16 -21.78 5.84
N THR A 229 11.68 -20.99 4.94
CA THR A 229 13.13 -20.92 4.66
C THR A 229 13.70 -19.65 5.27
N PRO A 230 14.88 -19.70 5.91
CA PRO A 230 15.51 -18.50 6.45
C PRO A 230 15.79 -17.51 5.33
N PHE A 231 15.44 -16.27 5.54
CA PHE A 231 15.62 -15.19 4.57
C PHE A 231 17.08 -14.74 4.55
N THR A 232 17.68 -14.73 3.36
CA THR A 232 18.85 -13.92 3.06
C THR A 232 18.50 -12.97 1.91
N THR A 233 18.95 -11.72 2.00
CA THR A 233 18.72 -10.66 0.99
C THR A 233 19.25 -11.05 -0.40
N ASP A 234 20.10 -12.04 -0.50
CA ASP A 234 20.72 -12.50 -1.76
C ASP A 234 19.73 -13.20 -2.70
N ASN A 235 18.67 -13.82 -2.15
CA ASN A 235 17.65 -14.52 -2.96
C ASN A 235 16.68 -13.58 -3.70
N PHE A 236 16.64 -12.29 -3.34
CA PHE A 236 15.78 -11.33 -4.02
C PHE A 236 16.37 -10.84 -5.36
N ASN A 237 17.69 -10.90 -5.50
CA ASN A 237 18.40 -10.21 -6.58
C ASN A 237 18.84 -11.09 -7.77
N SER A 238 18.81 -12.41 -7.64
CA SER A 238 19.39 -13.28 -8.69
C SER A 238 18.40 -13.72 -9.77
N GLN A 239 17.11 -13.84 -9.45
CA GLN A 239 16.11 -14.26 -10.44
C GLN A 239 15.41 -13.10 -11.16
N ASP A 240 15.30 -11.92 -10.51
CA ASP A 240 14.53 -10.80 -11.05
C ASP A 240 15.36 -9.89 -11.98
N ARG A 241 16.69 -9.84 -11.85
CA ARG A 241 17.54 -9.07 -12.79
C ARG A 241 17.66 -9.72 -14.17
N LEU A 242 17.57 -11.02 -14.25
CA LEU A 242 17.64 -11.73 -15.54
C LEU A 242 16.41 -11.47 -16.42
N ASN A 243 15.27 -11.13 -15.80
CA ASN A 243 14.03 -10.81 -16.53
C ASN A 243 13.88 -9.31 -16.86
N ALA A 244 14.61 -8.42 -16.19
CA ALA A 244 14.54 -6.98 -16.43
C ALA A 244 15.41 -6.51 -17.60
N ASP A 245 16.54 -7.19 -17.87
CA ASP A 245 17.44 -6.85 -18.99
C ASP A 245 16.93 -7.34 -20.34
N SER A 246 15.98 -8.26 -20.39
CA SER A 246 15.38 -8.76 -21.63
C SER A 246 14.22 -7.89 -22.17
N GLN A 247 13.85 -6.78 -21.52
CA GLN A 247 12.74 -5.89 -21.92
C GLN A 247 13.14 -4.41 -22.08
N LYS A 248 14.40 -4.09 -22.28
CA LYS A 248 14.77 -2.75 -22.77
C LYS A 248 14.89 -2.77 -24.28
N PRO A 249 14.21 -1.85 -24.98
CA PRO A 249 14.34 -1.67 -26.42
C PRO A 249 15.74 -1.20 -26.82
#